data_ce9a9a91b1b03ad8c362f55b9b5aced6
#
_entry.id   ce9a9a91b1b03ad8c362f55b9b5aced6
#
_cell.length_a   1.000
_cell.length_b   1.000
_cell.length_c   1.000
_cell.angle_alpha   90.00
_cell.angle_beta   90.00
_cell.angle_gamma   90.00
#
_symmetry.space_group_name_H-M   'P 1'
#
loop_
_entity.id
_entity.type
_entity.pdbx_description
1 polymer ?
#
loop_
_entity_poly.entity_id
_entity_poly.type
_entity_poly.pdbx_seq_one_letter_code
_entity_poly.pdbx_strand_id
1 'polypeptide(L)'
;MGKYVYIYYAGTASDGGNAEEWGKWFGGLGSKLVDGGNPFNDGGQAVYQGGVMPIQDKPATGYSIVTADSMEEATEMAKGCPLMSVKDGAVCVYEALPM
;
A
#
# COMPACT_ATOMS: atom_id res chain seq x y z
N MET A 1 -4.41 -12.58 -15.40
CA MET A 1 -4.46 -11.70 -14.25
C MET A 1 -3.13 -11.70 -13.53
N GLY A 2 -2.63 -10.50 -13.24
CA GLY A 2 -1.39 -10.37 -12.52
C GLY A 2 -1.61 -10.05 -11.06
N LYS A 3 -0.57 -10.27 -10.27
CA LYS A 3 -0.54 -9.90 -8.86
C LYS A 3 0.13 -8.53 -8.75
N TYR A 4 -0.48 -7.65 -7.97
CA TYR A 4 0.04 -6.31 -7.75
C TYR A 4 0.13 -6.04 -6.25
N VAL A 5 1.18 -5.33 -5.85
CA VAL A 5 1.41 -4.98 -4.45
C VAL A 5 1.20 -3.48 -4.31
N TYR A 6 0.37 -3.12 -3.34
CA TYR A 6 0.20 -1.73 -2.93
C TYR A 6 1.06 -1.49 -1.70
N ILE A 7 1.93 -0.50 -1.78
CA ILE A 7 2.69 -0.04 -0.62
C ILE A 7 2.14 1.31 -0.23
N TYR A 8 1.71 1.44 1.02
CA TYR A 8 1.03 2.65 1.50
C TYR A 8 2.00 3.58 2.21
N TYR A 9 1.78 4.86 1.98
CA TYR A 9 2.52 5.93 2.66
C TYR A 9 1.46 6.89 3.20
N ALA A 10 1.28 6.89 4.52
CA ALA A 10 0.19 7.64 5.14
C ALA A 10 0.42 9.17 5.14
N GLY A 11 1.62 9.62 4.78
CA GLY A 11 1.89 11.04 4.73
C GLY A 11 1.78 11.67 6.12
N THR A 12 0.93 12.69 6.25
CA THR A 12 0.75 13.38 7.51
C THR A 12 -0.27 12.71 8.43
N ALA A 13 -1.00 11.68 7.96
CA ALA A 13 -1.97 10.97 8.79
C ALA A 13 -1.25 9.93 9.62
N SER A 14 -1.27 10.07 10.92
CA SER A 14 -0.55 9.17 11.82
C SER A 14 -1.15 7.77 11.87
N ASP A 15 -2.44 7.65 11.56
CA ASP A 15 -3.17 6.37 11.63
C ASP A 15 -3.54 5.82 10.27
N GLY A 16 -3.10 6.47 9.20
CA GLY A 16 -3.40 6.03 7.84
C GLY A 16 -4.81 6.31 7.38
N GLY A 17 -5.60 7.04 8.18
CA GLY A 17 -6.95 7.42 7.83
C GLY A 17 -8.00 6.68 8.65
N ASN A 18 -9.23 6.69 8.15
CA ASN A 18 -10.40 6.18 8.86
C ASN A 18 -10.60 4.69 8.54
N ALA A 19 -10.65 3.85 9.57
CA ALA A 19 -10.82 2.41 9.40
C ALA A 19 -12.10 2.05 8.65
N GLU A 20 -13.17 2.82 8.84
CA GLU A 20 -14.42 2.58 8.12
C GLU A 20 -14.27 2.81 6.62
N GLU A 21 -13.55 3.86 6.24
CA GLU A 21 -13.31 4.13 4.82
C GLU A 21 -12.43 3.06 4.19
N TRP A 22 -11.43 2.57 4.91
CA TRP A 22 -10.59 1.46 4.43
C TRP A 22 -11.44 0.21 4.21
N GLY A 23 -12.34 -0.09 5.14
CA GLY A 23 -13.22 -1.24 5.00
C GLY A 23 -14.12 -1.13 3.79
N LYS A 24 -14.62 0.05 3.50
CA LYS A 24 -15.45 0.28 2.31
C LYS A 24 -14.65 0.08 1.03
N TRP A 25 -13.43 0.59 0.99
CA TRP A 25 -12.58 0.43 -0.19
C TRP A 25 -12.23 -1.03 -0.42
N PHE A 26 -11.80 -1.75 0.63
CA PHE A 26 -11.52 -3.18 0.52
C PHE A 26 -12.75 -3.96 0.08
N GLY A 27 -13.91 -3.63 0.62
CA GLY A 27 -15.15 -4.27 0.21
C GLY A 27 -15.46 -4.03 -1.26
N GLY A 28 -15.17 -2.84 -1.75
CA GLY A 28 -15.35 -2.51 -3.17
C GLY A 28 -14.41 -3.26 -4.09
N LEU A 29 -13.21 -3.62 -3.62
CA LEU A 29 -12.28 -4.41 -4.41
C LEU A 29 -12.77 -5.86 -4.58
N GLY A 30 -13.51 -6.36 -3.59
CA GLY A 30 -14.12 -7.68 -3.67
C GLY A 30 -13.10 -8.78 -3.88
N SER A 31 -13.35 -9.64 -4.86
CA SER A 31 -12.47 -10.78 -5.12
C SER A 31 -11.10 -10.39 -5.67
N LYS A 32 -10.92 -9.13 -6.07
CA LYS A 32 -9.60 -8.67 -6.52
C LYS A 32 -8.63 -8.44 -5.35
N LEU A 33 -9.15 -8.33 -4.14
CA LEU A 33 -8.30 -8.22 -2.95
C LEU A 33 -7.83 -9.60 -2.54
N VAL A 34 -6.55 -9.89 -2.76
CA VAL A 34 -5.96 -11.18 -2.40
C VAL A 34 -5.59 -11.22 -0.93
N ASP A 35 -5.00 -10.12 -0.45
CA ASP A 35 -4.54 -10.01 0.93
C ASP A 35 -4.63 -8.54 1.32
N GLY A 36 -5.47 -8.25 2.31
CA GLY A 36 -5.60 -6.88 2.81
C GLY A 36 -4.34 -6.36 3.46
N GLY A 37 -3.44 -7.27 3.83
CA GLY A 37 -2.17 -6.91 4.41
C GLY A 37 -2.28 -6.43 5.83
N ASN A 38 -1.24 -5.73 6.25
CA ASN A 38 -1.15 -5.22 7.61
C ASN A 38 -0.53 -3.84 7.63
N PRO A 39 -0.92 -3.00 8.59
CA PRO A 39 -0.16 -1.78 8.82
C PRO A 39 1.22 -2.13 9.40
N PHE A 40 2.20 -1.30 9.12
CA PHE A 40 3.54 -1.49 9.63
C PHE A 40 3.72 -0.71 10.91
N ASN A 41 4.53 -1.28 11.81
CA ASN A 41 4.95 -0.55 13.00
C ASN A 41 5.96 0.53 12.62
N ASP A 42 6.10 1.54 13.44
CA ASP A 42 7.10 2.59 13.20
C ASP A 42 8.50 2.01 13.27
N GLY A 43 9.41 2.61 12.53
CA GLY A 43 10.83 2.31 12.69
C GLY A 43 11.34 1.13 11.91
N GLY A 44 10.92 0.99 10.67
CA GLY A 44 11.50 0.00 9.77
C GLY A 44 12.99 0.24 9.58
N GLN A 45 13.69 -0.79 9.13
CA GLN A 45 15.13 -0.73 8.89
C GLN A 45 15.45 -1.13 7.46
N ALA A 46 16.46 -0.49 6.92
CA ALA A 46 17.00 -0.83 5.61
C ALA A 46 18.33 -1.54 5.81
N VAL A 47 18.48 -2.68 5.16
CA VAL A 47 19.71 -3.48 5.26
C VAL A 47 20.46 -3.37 3.94
N TYR A 48 21.69 -2.95 4.02
CA TYR A 48 22.59 -2.80 2.88
C TYR A 48 23.80 -3.71 3.07
N GLN A 49 24.58 -3.84 2.02
CA GLN A 49 25.80 -4.64 2.10
C GLN A 49 26.73 -4.13 3.20
N GLY A 50 26.80 -2.81 3.41
CA GLY A 50 27.68 -2.20 4.40
C GLY A 50 27.09 -2.05 5.79
N GLY A 51 25.85 -2.44 6.02
CA GLY A 51 25.25 -2.29 7.35
C GLY A 51 23.74 -2.13 7.33
N VAL A 52 23.22 -1.68 8.45
CA VAL A 52 21.78 -1.51 8.68
C VAL A 52 21.55 -0.06 9.09
N MET A 53 20.49 0.54 8.53
CA MET A 53 20.10 1.91 8.87
C MET A 53 18.60 1.99 9.08
N PRO A 54 18.13 2.84 9.99
CA PRO A 54 16.70 3.09 10.08
C PRO A 54 16.20 3.74 8.78
N ILE A 55 14.96 3.43 8.40
CA ILE A 55 14.33 4.10 7.27
C ILE A 55 13.97 5.51 7.71
N GLN A 56 14.53 6.52 7.04
CA GLN A 56 14.41 7.90 7.47
C GLN A 56 13.43 8.72 6.64
N ASP A 57 13.41 8.52 5.33
CA ASP A 57 12.53 9.26 4.45
C ASP A 57 11.28 8.45 4.16
N LYS A 58 10.12 9.07 4.36
CA LYS A 58 8.83 8.53 3.98
C LYS A 58 8.73 7.01 4.16
N PRO A 59 8.75 6.53 5.40
CA PRO A 59 8.62 5.10 5.64
C PRO A 59 7.26 4.59 5.17
N ALA A 60 7.25 3.39 4.60
CA ALA A 60 6.00 2.73 4.24
C ALA A 60 5.19 2.46 5.50
N THR A 61 3.86 2.58 5.39
CA THR A 61 2.97 2.42 6.54
C THR A 61 2.12 1.16 6.48
N GLY A 62 2.17 0.42 5.38
CA GLY A 62 1.43 -0.82 5.25
C GLY A 62 1.49 -1.35 3.83
N TYR A 63 0.79 -2.46 3.60
CA TYR A 63 0.75 -3.07 2.29
C TYR A 63 -0.56 -3.82 2.08
N SER A 64 -0.91 -4.05 0.81
CA SER A 64 -1.96 -4.98 0.41
C SER A 64 -1.56 -5.65 -0.90
N ILE A 65 -2.21 -6.77 -1.21
CA ILE A 65 -1.98 -7.48 -2.45
C ILE A 65 -3.31 -7.63 -3.18
N VAL A 66 -3.32 -7.28 -4.47
CA VAL A 66 -4.51 -7.37 -5.31
C VAL A 66 -4.18 -8.12 -6.59
N THR A 67 -5.22 -8.55 -7.31
CA THR A 67 -5.08 -9.02 -8.68
C THR A 67 -5.71 -8.00 -9.61
N ALA A 68 -5.15 -7.86 -10.80
CA ALA A 68 -5.68 -6.99 -11.84
C ALA A 68 -5.23 -7.49 -13.19
N ASP A 69 -5.91 -7.06 -14.24
CA ASP A 69 -5.57 -7.47 -15.60
C ASP A 69 -4.41 -6.67 -16.17
N SER A 70 -4.14 -5.51 -15.59
CA SER A 70 -3.07 -4.64 -16.06
C SER A 70 -2.65 -3.67 -14.96
N MET A 71 -1.49 -3.06 -15.15
CA MET A 71 -1.04 -1.97 -14.27
C MET A 71 -2.05 -0.82 -14.27
N GLU A 72 -2.67 -0.56 -15.42
CA GLU A 72 -3.67 0.50 -15.49
C GLU A 72 -4.87 0.21 -14.59
N GLU A 73 -5.38 -1.02 -14.61
CA GLU A 73 -6.47 -1.41 -13.74
C GLU A 73 -6.07 -1.32 -12.27
N ALA A 74 -4.89 -1.84 -11.91
CA ALA A 74 -4.41 -1.79 -10.54
C ALA A 74 -4.29 -0.35 -10.05
N THR A 75 -3.81 0.54 -10.92
CA THR A 75 -3.67 1.96 -10.59
C THR A 75 -5.04 2.62 -10.39
N GLU A 76 -6.00 2.32 -11.27
CA GLU A 76 -7.35 2.88 -11.14
C GLU A 76 -8.00 2.45 -9.82
N MET A 77 -7.85 1.19 -9.44
CA MET A 77 -8.37 0.71 -8.17
C MET A 77 -7.74 1.45 -6.98
N ALA A 78 -6.44 1.75 -7.08
CA ALA A 78 -5.72 2.45 -6.01
C ALA A 78 -6.22 3.87 -5.80
N LYS A 79 -6.80 4.49 -6.83
CA LYS A 79 -7.33 5.85 -6.72
C LYS A 79 -8.48 5.96 -5.74
N GLY A 80 -9.12 4.86 -5.39
CA GLY A 80 -10.18 4.84 -4.40
C GLY A 80 -9.68 4.70 -2.97
N CYS A 81 -8.38 4.56 -2.77
CA CYS A 81 -7.81 4.38 -1.44
C CYS A 81 -8.04 5.63 -0.57
N PRO A 82 -8.40 5.45 0.71
CA PRO A 82 -8.59 6.58 1.61
C PRO A 82 -7.38 7.51 1.72
N LEU A 83 -6.17 7.03 1.45
CA LEU A 83 -4.98 7.88 1.49
C LEU A 83 -5.00 8.98 0.43
N MET A 84 -5.86 8.87 -0.58
CA MET A 84 -5.97 9.91 -1.60
C MET A 84 -6.53 11.21 -1.06
N SER A 85 -7.19 11.19 0.09
CA SER A 85 -7.68 12.40 0.76
C SER A 85 -6.72 12.92 1.82
N VAL A 86 -5.56 12.28 1.99
CA VAL A 86 -4.55 12.69 2.95
C VAL A 86 -3.45 13.47 2.23
N LYS A 87 -3.10 14.62 2.75
CA LYS A 87 -1.99 15.39 2.20
C LYS A 87 -0.72 14.55 2.32
N ASP A 88 0.01 14.45 1.23
CA ASP A 88 1.23 13.66 1.12
C ASP A 88 1.02 12.15 1.24
N GLY A 89 -0.24 11.70 1.27
CA GLY A 89 -0.53 10.27 1.22
C GLY A 89 -0.27 9.72 -0.17
N ALA A 90 0.14 8.46 -0.24
CA ALA A 90 0.43 7.83 -1.53
C ALA A 90 0.24 6.32 -1.46
N VAL A 91 -0.09 5.75 -2.60
CA VAL A 91 -0.09 4.30 -2.81
C VAL A 91 0.87 4.02 -3.96
N CYS A 92 1.92 3.27 -3.70
CA CYS A 92 2.82 2.85 -4.77
C CYS A 92 2.39 1.47 -5.24
N VAL A 93 2.25 1.32 -6.55
CA VAL A 93 1.73 0.12 -7.17
C VAL A 93 2.86 -0.59 -7.90
N TYR A 94 3.10 -1.84 -7.53
CA TYR A 94 4.13 -2.65 -8.17
C TYR A 94 3.53 -3.93 -8.71
N GLU A 95 3.91 -4.30 -9.91
CA GLU A 95 3.57 -5.61 -10.42
C GLU A 95 4.53 -6.64 -9.81
N ALA A 96 3.98 -7.69 -9.20
CA ALA A 96 4.77 -8.78 -8.65
C ALA A 96 4.83 -9.91 -9.67
N LEU A 97 6.01 -10.17 -10.20
CA LEU A 97 6.19 -11.20 -11.20
C LEU A 97 6.21 -12.59 -10.56
N PRO A 98 5.68 -13.59 -11.24
CA PRO A 98 5.78 -14.96 -10.72
C PRO A 98 7.24 -15.43 -10.74
N MET A 99 7.58 -16.24 -9.78
CA MET A 99 8.94 -16.79 -9.68
C MET A 99 8.92 -18.28 -9.84
#